data_3b0a130e8f9c7f02e266f60c869ad0c4
#
_entry.id   3b0a130e8f9c7f02e266f60c869ad0c4
#
_cell.length_a   1.000
_cell.length_b   1.000
_cell.length_c   1.000
_cell.angle_alpha   90.00
_cell.angle_beta   90.00
_cell.angle_gamma   90.00
#
_symmetry.space_group_name_H-M   'P 1'
#
loop_
_entity.id
_entity.type
_entity.pdbx_description
1 polymer ?
#
loop_
_entity_poly.entity_id
_entity_poly.type
_entity_poly.pdbx_seq_one_letter_code
_entity_poly.pdbx_strand_id
1 'polypeptide(L)'
;MNVRKPLLSALLAASLMSATAGGGLAAVSPSQQGHAGTGAAIAELTLNDGQKWPSDAALREGMTEIRAIMRASLGQIHGGNYSAAEYAALADRMESQVDGLVRNCRLPPEADAQLHLVIADILDGAEMMRKDNGRIEGAIKLMRTLHAYGDYFDHPDWHTVAN
;
A
#
# COMPACT_ATOMS: atom_id res chain seq x y z
N MET A 1 -59.55 -6.25 26.01
CA MET A 1 -59.77 -6.72 27.42
C MET A 1 -58.45 -6.66 28.16
N ASN A 2 -58.44 -5.68 29.05
CA ASN A 2 -57.86 -5.68 30.41
C ASN A 2 -56.37 -5.92 30.55
N VAL A 3 -55.57 -4.86 30.76
CA VAL A 3 -55.37 -4.12 32.02
C VAL A 3 -54.51 -4.91 33.03
N ARG A 4 -53.30 -4.48 33.30
CA ARG A 4 -52.90 -3.72 34.51
C ARG A 4 -51.37 -3.60 34.67
N LYS A 5 -50.89 -2.38 34.77
CA LYS A 5 -49.70 -2.02 35.57
C LYS A 5 -50.10 -2.04 37.07
N PRO A 6 -49.16 -2.16 37.99
CA PRO A 6 -48.59 -1.02 38.69
C PRO A 6 -47.08 -1.15 38.98
N LEU A 7 -46.29 -0.10 39.00
CA LEU A 7 -46.01 0.97 39.94
C LEU A 7 -45.12 0.57 41.17
N LEU A 8 -44.05 1.35 41.28
CA LEU A 8 -43.31 1.85 42.45
C LEU A 8 -42.42 0.82 43.22
N SER A 9 -41.14 1.14 43.34
CA SER A 9 -40.64 1.96 44.47
C SER A 9 -39.16 2.29 44.31
N ALA A 10 -38.83 3.52 44.59
CA ALA A 10 -37.52 4.10 44.76
C ALA A 10 -36.85 3.61 46.08
N LEU A 11 -35.55 3.48 46.08
CA LEU A 11 -34.74 3.68 47.30
C LEU A 11 -33.36 4.22 46.90
N LEU A 12 -33.12 5.43 47.38
CA LEU A 12 -31.83 6.10 47.47
C LEU A 12 -30.92 5.37 48.46
N ALA A 13 -29.67 5.20 48.10
CA ALA A 13 -28.60 5.07 49.10
C ALA A 13 -27.31 5.68 48.52
N ALA A 14 -26.95 6.81 49.05
CA ALA A 14 -25.66 7.44 48.92
C ALA A 14 -24.62 6.73 49.81
N SER A 15 -23.43 6.46 49.29
CA SER A 15 -22.27 6.15 50.12
C SER A 15 -20.99 6.63 49.45
N LEU A 16 -20.29 7.39 50.25
CA LEU A 16 -19.05 8.11 50.12
C LEU A 16 -17.84 7.32 49.61
N MET A 17 -17.00 8.09 48.90
CA MET A 17 -15.53 8.17 48.86
C MET A 17 -14.70 6.95 49.26
N SER A 18 -13.84 6.53 48.33
CA SER A 18 -12.45 6.22 48.63
C SER A 18 -11.57 6.49 47.43
N ALA A 19 -10.71 7.49 47.50
CA ALA A 19 -9.64 7.75 46.56
C ALA A 19 -8.53 6.72 46.81
N THR A 20 -8.23 5.90 45.82
CA THR A 20 -6.97 5.15 45.75
C THR A 20 -6.26 5.60 44.50
N ALA A 21 -5.15 6.32 44.68
CA ALA A 21 -4.16 6.57 43.68
C ALA A 21 -3.50 5.23 43.31
N GLY A 22 -3.83 4.70 42.13
CA GLY A 22 -3.20 3.53 41.54
C GLY A 22 -2.69 3.92 40.16
N GLY A 23 -1.34 3.89 40.00
CA GLY A 23 -0.64 4.24 38.79
C GLY A 23 -1.21 3.47 37.56
N GLY A 24 -1.82 4.19 36.66
CA GLY A 24 -2.24 3.66 35.37
C GLY A 24 -1.03 3.39 34.50
N LEU A 25 -0.69 2.12 34.34
CA LEU A 25 0.09 1.69 33.20
C LEU A 25 -0.76 2.03 31.97
N ALA A 26 -0.35 3.09 31.26
CA ALA A 26 -0.90 3.38 29.94
C ALA A 26 -0.64 2.17 29.04
N ALA A 27 -1.67 1.39 28.78
CA ALA A 27 -1.64 0.42 27.71
C ALA A 27 -1.42 1.21 26.42
N VAL A 28 -0.21 1.12 25.88
CA VAL A 28 0.10 1.57 24.53
C VAL A 28 -0.69 0.66 23.61
N SER A 29 -1.85 1.12 23.16
CA SER A 29 -2.56 0.49 22.06
C SER A 29 -1.61 0.51 20.86
N PRO A 30 -1.36 -0.64 20.19
CA PRO A 30 -0.68 -0.60 18.92
C PRO A 30 -1.58 0.22 17.99
N SER A 31 -1.07 1.39 17.59
CA SER A 31 -1.66 2.18 16.53
C SER A 31 -1.74 1.28 15.29
N GLN A 32 -2.95 0.83 14.96
CA GLN A 32 -3.22 0.33 13.63
C GLN A 32 -3.01 1.53 12.70
N GLN A 33 -1.83 1.61 12.13
CA GLN A 33 -1.59 2.45 10.97
C GLN A 33 -2.44 1.83 9.85
N GLY A 34 -3.70 2.29 9.78
CA GLY A 34 -4.51 2.08 8.62
C GLY A 34 -3.77 2.68 7.45
N HIS A 35 -3.42 1.86 6.48
CA HIS A 35 -2.94 2.32 5.19
C HIS A 35 -4.06 3.18 4.61
N ALA A 36 -3.92 4.50 4.77
CA ALA A 36 -4.69 5.46 4.00
C ALA A 36 -4.17 5.39 2.55
N GLY A 37 -4.67 4.39 1.81
CA GLY A 37 -4.41 4.26 0.40
C GLY A 37 -5.07 5.39 -0.35
N THR A 38 -4.27 6.32 -0.83
CA THR A 38 -4.58 7.10 -2.04
C THR A 38 -3.31 7.80 -2.50
N GLY A 39 -2.58 7.19 -3.43
CA GLY A 39 -1.63 7.87 -4.30
C GLY A 39 -0.43 8.58 -3.64
N ALA A 40 -0.16 8.31 -2.37
CA ALA A 40 0.68 9.14 -1.54
C ALA A 40 2.09 8.58 -1.29
N ALA A 41 2.31 7.28 -1.38
CA ALA A 41 3.61 6.73 -0.98
C ALA A 41 4.75 7.23 -1.87
N ILE A 42 4.58 7.24 -3.20
CA ILE A 42 5.60 7.82 -4.09
C ILE A 42 5.76 9.34 -3.98
N ALA A 43 4.78 10.05 -3.42
CA ALA A 43 4.91 11.48 -3.15
C ALA A 43 5.87 11.79 -1.98
N GLU A 44 6.19 10.78 -1.17
CA GLU A 44 7.15 10.88 -0.07
C GLU A 44 8.58 10.50 -0.50
N LEU A 45 8.78 10.07 -1.76
CA LEU A 45 10.11 9.75 -2.28
C LEU A 45 11.01 10.97 -2.26
N THR A 46 12.23 10.77 -1.81
CA THR A 46 13.27 11.79 -1.79
C THR A 46 14.55 11.30 -2.46
N LEU A 47 15.34 12.19 -3.01
CA LEU A 47 16.67 11.87 -3.52
C LEU A 47 17.69 11.78 -2.37
N ASN A 48 18.74 11.02 -2.58
CA ASN A 48 19.90 10.94 -1.70
C ASN A 48 20.84 12.14 -1.97
N ASP A 49 20.68 13.21 -1.23
CA ASP A 49 21.47 14.44 -1.42
C ASP A 49 21.48 14.91 -2.89
N GLY A 50 20.33 14.83 -3.56
CA GLY A 50 20.18 15.19 -4.97
C GLY A 50 20.62 14.11 -5.97
N GLN A 51 21.09 12.97 -5.52
CA GLN A 51 21.45 11.80 -6.34
C GLN A 51 20.37 10.73 -6.27
N LYS A 52 20.32 9.84 -7.26
CA LYS A 52 19.46 8.67 -7.21
C LYS A 52 19.98 7.65 -6.17
N TRP A 53 19.08 6.91 -5.59
CA TRP A 53 19.38 5.83 -4.67
C TRP A 53 20.06 4.66 -5.39
N PRO A 54 21.05 3.99 -4.78
CA PRO A 54 21.67 2.82 -5.38
C PRO A 54 20.67 1.68 -5.51
N SER A 55 20.82 0.89 -6.57
CA SER A 55 20.06 -0.34 -6.80
C SER A 55 21.00 -1.52 -6.90
N ASP A 56 20.63 -2.65 -6.33
CA ASP A 56 21.35 -3.92 -6.51
C ASP A 56 20.84 -4.70 -7.74
N ALA A 57 21.46 -5.81 -8.03
CA ALA A 57 21.07 -6.64 -9.17
C ALA A 57 19.65 -7.21 -9.03
N ALA A 58 19.28 -7.63 -7.82
CA ALA A 58 17.95 -8.21 -7.55
C ALA A 58 16.85 -7.17 -7.73
N LEU A 59 17.06 -5.93 -7.25
CA LEU A 59 16.14 -4.83 -7.47
C LEU A 59 15.97 -4.53 -8.96
N ARG A 60 17.08 -4.42 -9.69
CA ARG A 60 17.03 -4.12 -11.13
C ARG A 60 16.31 -5.22 -11.93
N GLU A 61 16.59 -6.48 -11.63
CA GLU A 61 15.93 -7.61 -12.27
C GLU A 61 14.42 -7.61 -12.01
N GLY A 62 14.01 -7.51 -10.75
CA GLY A 62 12.60 -7.53 -10.38
C GLY A 62 11.82 -6.34 -10.96
N MET A 63 12.38 -5.13 -10.92
CA MET A 63 11.72 -3.96 -11.49
C MET A 63 11.66 -4.02 -13.02
N THR A 64 12.68 -4.60 -13.67
CA THR A 64 12.65 -4.86 -15.12
C THR A 64 11.51 -5.79 -15.48
N GLU A 65 11.32 -6.86 -14.71
CA GLU A 65 10.22 -7.82 -14.94
C GLU A 65 8.85 -7.18 -14.69
N ILE A 66 8.67 -6.43 -13.60
CA ILE A 66 7.43 -5.67 -13.34
C ILE A 66 7.09 -4.75 -14.53
N ARG A 67 8.10 -4.02 -15.04
CA ARG A 67 7.94 -3.16 -16.22
C ARG A 67 7.54 -3.96 -17.47
N ALA A 68 8.18 -5.10 -17.72
CA ALA A 68 7.89 -5.95 -18.87
C ALA A 68 6.45 -6.50 -18.81
N ILE A 69 6.02 -6.95 -17.63
CA ILE A 69 4.66 -7.43 -17.40
C ILE A 69 3.64 -6.32 -17.68
N MET A 70 3.88 -5.12 -17.20
CA MET A 70 2.98 -3.98 -17.42
C MET A 70 2.90 -3.61 -18.89
N ARG A 71 4.05 -3.50 -19.59
CA ARG A 71 4.10 -3.20 -21.03
C ARG A 71 3.32 -4.19 -21.88
N ALA A 72 3.41 -5.48 -21.57
CA ALA A 72 2.69 -6.53 -22.30
C ALA A 72 1.16 -6.37 -22.19
N SER A 73 0.67 -5.77 -21.11
CA SER A 73 -0.77 -5.60 -20.86
C SER A 73 -1.35 -4.30 -21.44
N LEU A 74 -0.51 -3.27 -21.69
CA LEU A 74 -0.98 -1.91 -22.01
C LEU A 74 -1.84 -1.85 -23.29
N GLY A 75 -1.47 -2.58 -24.34
CA GLY A 75 -2.21 -2.54 -25.59
C GLY A 75 -3.68 -2.97 -25.45
N GLN A 76 -3.93 -4.00 -24.66
CA GLN A 76 -5.30 -4.47 -24.38
C GLN A 76 -6.02 -3.55 -23.38
N ILE A 77 -5.32 -3.03 -22.37
CA ILE A 77 -5.87 -2.06 -21.40
C ILE A 77 -6.33 -0.81 -22.14
N HIS A 78 -5.49 -0.21 -23.00
CA HIS A 78 -5.82 0.98 -23.78
C HIS A 78 -6.96 0.73 -24.77
N GLY A 79 -7.02 -0.48 -25.33
CA GLY A 79 -8.09 -0.89 -26.22
C GLY A 79 -9.43 -1.18 -25.53
N GLY A 80 -9.48 -1.13 -24.20
CA GLY A 80 -10.68 -1.46 -23.41
C GLY A 80 -11.06 -2.95 -23.46
N ASN A 81 -10.13 -3.82 -23.90
CA ASN A 81 -10.36 -5.26 -24.08
C ASN A 81 -9.74 -6.12 -22.98
N TYR A 82 -9.34 -5.50 -21.84
CA TYR A 82 -8.74 -6.20 -20.73
C TYR A 82 -9.82 -6.56 -19.70
N SER A 83 -10.08 -7.84 -19.56
CA SER A 83 -11.15 -8.35 -18.70
C SER A 83 -10.81 -8.24 -17.21
N ALA A 84 -11.83 -8.36 -16.33
CA ALA A 84 -11.64 -8.41 -14.88
C ALA A 84 -10.68 -9.53 -14.45
N ALA A 85 -10.75 -10.69 -15.07
CA ALA A 85 -9.87 -11.82 -14.78
C ALA A 85 -8.42 -11.54 -15.18
N GLU A 86 -8.20 -10.84 -16.28
CA GLU A 86 -6.85 -10.44 -16.71
C GLU A 86 -6.25 -9.38 -15.79
N TYR A 87 -7.06 -8.40 -15.32
CA TYR A 87 -6.60 -7.46 -14.28
C TYR A 87 -6.21 -8.16 -12.98
N ALA A 88 -7.01 -9.15 -12.53
CA ALA A 88 -6.67 -9.93 -11.35
C ALA A 88 -5.38 -10.73 -11.55
N ALA A 89 -5.20 -11.38 -12.69
CA ALA A 89 -3.97 -12.10 -13.02
C ALA A 89 -2.74 -11.18 -13.13
N LEU A 90 -2.94 -9.95 -13.65
CA LEU A 90 -1.89 -8.92 -13.68
C LEU A 90 -1.48 -8.54 -12.25
N ALA A 91 -2.45 -8.31 -11.36
CA ALA A 91 -2.21 -8.02 -9.95
C ALA A 91 -1.44 -9.14 -9.25
N ASP A 92 -1.81 -10.41 -9.46
CA ASP A 92 -1.11 -11.57 -8.89
C ASP A 92 0.37 -11.64 -9.34
N ARG A 93 0.62 -11.31 -10.60
CA ARG A 93 1.99 -11.26 -11.12
C ARG A 93 2.80 -10.13 -10.50
N MET A 94 2.21 -8.95 -10.26
CA MET A 94 2.87 -7.83 -9.59
C MET A 94 3.26 -8.22 -8.15
N GLU A 95 2.34 -8.80 -7.39
CA GLU A 95 2.61 -9.27 -6.03
C GLU A 95 3.71 -10.33 -5.98
N SER A 96 3.69 -11.28 -6.92
CA SER A 96 4.75 -12.29 -7.01
C SER A 96 6.13 -11.70 -7.25
N GLN A 97 6.24 -10.63 -8.07
CA GLN A 97 7.51 -9.94 -8.28
C GLN A 97 7.94 -9.16 -7.03
N VAL A 98 7.01 -8.49 -6.36
CA VAL A 98 7.29 -7.80 -5.09
C VAL A 98 7.80 -8.78 -4.04
N ASP A 99 7.20 -9.96 -3.92
CA ASP A 99 7.70 -11.01 -3.05
C ASP A 99 9.15 -11.42 -3.36
N GLY A 100 9.50 -11.45 -4.64
CA GLY A 100 10.87 -11.69 -5.09
C GLY A 100 11.83 -10.58 -4.66
N LEU A 101 11.42 -9.32 -4.81
CA LEU A 101 12.18 -8.15 -4.37
C LEU A 101 12.45 -8.21 -2.86
N VAL A 102 11.41 -8.36 -2.06
CA VAL A 102 11.52 -8.39 -0.58
C VAL A 102 12.48 -9.50 -0.09
N ARG A 103 12.48 -10.65 -0.75
CA ARG A 103 13.36 -11.75 -0.36
C ARG A 103 14.81 -11.55 -0.75
N ASN A 104 15.08 -10.91 -1.89
CA ASN A 104 16.39 -10.97 -2.53
C ASN A 104 17.16 -9.64 -2.53
N CYS A 105 16.50 -8.48 -2.45
CA CYS A 105 17.18 -7.18 -2.40
C CYS A 105 18.04 -7.03 -1.14
N ARG A 106 19.17 -6.36 -1.30
CA ARG A 106 20.10 -6.04 -0.21
C ARG A 106 20.61 -4.61 -0.42
N LEU A 107 19.81 -3.66 0.00
CA LEU A 107 20.09 -2.24 -0.14
C LEU A 107 20.63 -1.63 1.16
N PRO A 108 21.32 -0.49 1.11
CA PRO A 108 21.54 0.35 2.28
C PRO A 108 20.20 0.73 2.93
N PRO A 109 20.15 0.90 4.28
CA PRO A 109 18.87 1.12 4.98
C PRO A 109 18.04 2.28 4.45
N GLU A 110 18.67 3.39 4.06
CA GLU A 110 17.98 4.57 3.55
C GLU A 110 17.38 4.32 2.15
N ALA A 111 18.12 3.63 1.27
CA ALA A 111 17.62 3.23 -0.04
C ALA A 111 16.49 2.19 0.08
N ASP A 112 16.61 1.27 1.04
CA ASP A 112 15.58 0.27 1.34
C ASP A 112 14.28 0.94 1.83
N ALA A 113 14.37 1.95 2.69
CA ALA A 113 13.22 2.73 3.12
C ALA A 113 12.49 3.41 1.95
N GLN A 114 13.21 3.94 0.97
CA GLN A 114 12.63 4.51 -0.24
C GLN A 114 12.02 3.43 -1.14
N LEU A 115 12.65 2.25 -1.25
CA LEU A 115 12.08 1.13 -1.99
C LEU A 115 10.74 0.68 -1.40
N HIS A 116 10.59 0.69 -0.08
CA HIS A 116 9.32 0.35 0.57
C HIS A 116 8.15 1.25 0.14
N LEU A 117 8.39 2.53 -0.15
CA LEU A 117 7.39 3.44 -0.70
C LEU A 117 6.96 3.01 -2.12
N VAL A 118 7.92 2.62 -2.96
CA VAL A 118 7.65 2.09 -4.30
C VAL A 118 6.85 0.78 -4.23
N ILE A 119 7.26 -0.14 -3.35
CA ILE A 119 6.56 -1.42 -3.14
C ILE A 119 5.13 -1.19 -2.66
N ALA A 120 4.91 -0.30 -1.70
CA ALA A 120 3.58 0.02 -1.20
C ALA A 120 2.64 0.49 -2.32
N ASP A 121 3.11 1.36 -3.21
CA ASP A 121 2.30 1.84 -4.33
C ASP A 121 2.06 0.77 -5.41
N ILE A 122 3.02 -0.15 -5.63
CA ILE A 122 2.81 -1.30 -6.52
C ILE A 122 1.70 -2.21 -5.97
N LEU A 123 1.76 -2.54 -4.68
CA LEU A 123 0.78 -3.40 -4.04
C LEU A 123 -0.62 -2.75 -3.98
N ASP A 124 -0.69 -1.46 -3.69
CA ASP A 124 -1.96 -0.73 -3.71
C ASP A 124 -2.56 -0.68 -5.13
N GLY A 125 -1.74 -0.43 -6.15
CA GLY A 125 -2.17 -0.51 -7.54
C GLY A 125 -2.68 -1.90 -7.92
N ALA A 126 -2.01 -2.96 -7.46
CA ALA A 126 -2.43 -4.34 -7.66
C ALA A 126 -3.77 -4.63 -6.98
N GLU A 127 -3.96 -4.17 -5.74
CA GLU A 127 -5.24 -4.30 -5.04
C GLU A 127 -6.37 -3.54 -5.74
N MET A 128 -6.10 -2.32 -6.23
CA MET A 128 -7.06 -1.54 -7.00
C MET A 128 -7.50 -2.26 -8.27
N MET A 129 -6.59 -2.94 -8.97
CA MET A 129 -6.92 -3.70 -10.18
C MET A 129 -7.91 -4.84 -9.95
N ARG A 130 -8.04 -5.36 -8.73
CA ARG A 130 -9.05 -6.39 -8.38
C ARG A 130 -10.44 -5.82 -8.12
N LYS A 131 -10.56 -4.50 -7.93
CA LYS A 131 -11.83 -3.83 -7.60
C LYS A 131 -12.54 -3.39 -8.87
N ASP A 132 -13.85 -3.58 -8.97
CA ASP A 132 -14.65 -3.25 -10.17
C ASP A 132 -14.46 -1.80 -10.65
N ASN A 133 -14.41 -0.85 -9.74
CA ASN A 133 -14.29 0.57 -10.04
C ASN A 133 -12.84 1.09 -9.92
N GLY A 134 -11.85 0.22 -9.86
CA GLY A 134 -10.46 0.61 -9.61
C GLY A 134 -9.45 0.06 -10.61
N ARG A 135 -9.89 -0.73 -11.59
CA ARG A 135 -8.99 -1.48 -12.49
C ARG A 135 -8.05 -0.57 -13.28
N ILE A 136 -8.61 0.40 -13.94
CA ILE A 136 -7.85 1.35 -14.77
C ILE A 136 -6.98 2.24 -13.90
N GLU A 137 -7.53 2.76 -12.80
CA GLU A 137 -6.81 3.59 -11.84
C GLU A 137 -5.63 2.84 -11.21
N GLY A 138 -5.80 1.54 -10.91
CA GLY A 138 -4.72 0.67 -10.43
C GLY A 138 -3.60 0.52 -11.46
N ALA A 139 -3.94 0.31 -12.73
CA ALA A 139 -2.96 0.26 -13.82
C ALA A 139 -2.24 1.60 -14.02
N ILE A 140 -2.98 2.72 -13.97
CA ILE A 140 -2.41 4.08 -14.03
C ILE A 140 -1.46 4.31 -12.84
N LYS A 141 -1.84 3.89 -11.64
CA LYS A 141 -0.99 4.00 -10.45
C LYS A 141 0.32 3.24 -10.64
N LEU A 142 0.27 2.00 -11.10
CA LEU A 142 1.46 1.22 -11.43
C LEU A 142 2.38 1.93 -12.43
N MET A 143 1.82 2.51 -13.48
CA MET A 143 2.59 3.26 -14.47
C MET A 143 3.32 4.45 -13.85
N ARG A 144 2.63 5.22 -12.98
CA ARG A 144 3.22 6.35 -12.26
C ARG A 144 4.33 5.89 -11.30
N THR A 145 4.11 4.76 -10.62
CA THR A 145 5.11 4.17 -9.72
C THR A 145 6.36 3.75 -10.45
N LEU A 146 6.23 3.14 -11.64
CA LEU A 146 7.37 2.77 -12.49
C LEU A 146 8.14 4.00 -13.01
N HIS A 147 7.45 5.11 -13.28
CA HIS A 147 8.10 6.39 -13.60
C HIS A 147 8.90 6.91 -12.41
N ALA A 148 8.25 7.02 -11.25
CA ALA A 148 8.89 7.49 -10.02
C ALA A 148 10.10 6.63 -9.66
N TYR A 149 10.02 5.31 -9.76
CA TYR A 149 11.19 4.46 -9.56
C TYR A 149 12.38 4.89 -10.43
N GLY A 150 12.16 5.14 -11.70
CA GLY A 150 13.22 5.58 -12.62
C GLY A 150 13.80 6.96 -12.31
N ASP A 151 13.02 7.82 -11.65
CA ASP A 151 13.47 9.16 -11.26
C ASP A 151 14.31 9.12 -9.97
N TYR A 152 14.03 8.18 -9.08
CA TYR A 152 14.65 8.13 -7.75
C TYR A 152 15.70 7.05 -7.55
N PHE A 153 15.73 5.99 -8.38
CA PHE A 153 16.70 4.89 -8.28
C PHE A 153 17.65 4.85 -9.48
N ASP A 154 18.91 4.62 -9.20
CA ASP A 154 19.93 4.39 -10.24
C ASP A 154 19.77 2.99 -10.82
N HIS A 155 19.17 2.92 -12.00
CA HIS A 155 18.96 1.70 -12.75
C HIS A 155 19.43 1.95 -14.18
N PRO A 156 20.64 1.47 -14.54
CA PRO A 156 21.16 1.62 -15.89
C PRO A 156 20.16 1.13 -16.94
N ASP A 157 20.04 1.86 -18.04
CA ASP A 157 19.12 1.55 -19.17
C ASP A 157 17.63 1.47 -18.77
N TRP A 158 17.25 2.10 -17.67
CA TRP A 158 15.84 2.21 -17.33
C TRP A 158 15.11 3.15 -18.29
N HIS A 159 14.24 2.56 -19.09
CA HIS A 159 13.30 3.33 -19.92
C HIS A 159 11.91 3.17 -19.33
N THR A 160 11.26 4.29 -19.06
CA THR A 160 9.88 4.28 -18.58
C THR A 160 8.97 3.61 -19.60
N VAL A 161 7.85 3.06 -19.14
CA VAL A 161 6.84 2.49 -20.04
C VAL A 161 6.22 3.65 -20.81
N ALA A 162 6.37 3.67 -22.13
CA ALA A 162 5.74 4.69 -22.96
C ALA A 162 4.22 4.52 -22.94
N ASN A 163 3.50 5.64 -22.82
CA ASN A 163 2.05 5.70 -22.96
C ASN A 163 1.62 5.37 -24.39
#